data_f9772fa5c0309997c31baa9df1e3f963
#
_entry.id   f9772fa5c0309997c31baa9df1e3f963
#
_cell.length_a   1.000
_cell.length_b   1.000
_cell.length_c   1.000
_cell.angle_alpha   90.00
_cell.angle_beta   90.00
_cell.angle_gamma   90.00
#
_symmetry.space_group_name_H-M   'P 1'
#
loop_
_entity.id
_entity.type
_entity.pdbx_description
1 polymer ?
#
loop_
_entity_poly.entity_id
_entity_poly.type
_entity_poly.pdbx_seq_one_letter_code
_entity_poly.pdbx_strand_id
1 'polypeptide(L)'
;MKFILTKELGRLAKWLRILGYDTTYFCQGNPSSLIIQALRDGRIIITRNSHLSKSRGAKTVFIEAEKIKEQMSEALEKLHIQPDAGLM
;
A
#
# COMPACT_ATOMS: atom_id res chain seq x y z
N MET A 1 8.05 6.83 -4.88
CA MET A 1 7.27 6.34 -3.72
C MET A 1 7.54 4.87 -3.47
N LYS A 2 7.59 4.51 -2.23
CA LYS A 2 7.78 3.12 -1.83
C LYS A 2 6.58 2.67 -1.01
N PHE A 3 6.18 1.41 -1.17
CA PHE A 3 4.99 0.89 -0.50
C PHE A 3 5.29 -0.41 0.23
N ILE A 4 4.54 -0.66 1.29
CA ILE A 4 4.51 -1.95 1.94
C ILE A 4 3.04 -2.32 2.16
N LEU A 5 2.66 -3.48 1.65
CA LEU A 5 1.28 -3.94 1.68
C LEU A 5 1.12 -5.14 2.58
N THR A 6 -0.01 -5.22 3.25
CA THR A 6 -0.34 -6.41 4.03
C THR A 6 -0.70 -7.55 3.09
N LYS A 7 -0.60 -8.78 3.59
CA LYS A 7 -0.62 -9.98 2.73
C LYS A 7 -1.91 -10.16 1.93
N GLU A 8 -3.02 -9.63 2.40
CA GLU A 8 -4.30 -9.76 1.70
C GLU A 8 -4.34 -8.92 0.42
N LEU A 9 -3.38 -8.05 0.21
CA LEU A 9 -3.29 -7.18 -0.96
C LEU A 9 -2.21 -7.63 -1.96
N GLY A 10 -2.04 -8.94 -2.10
CA GLY A 10 -1.00 -9.50 -2.96
C GLY A 10 -1.09 -9.09 -4.41
N ARG A 11 -2.29 -9.09 -4.96
CA ARG A 11 -2.48 -8.68 -6.34
C ARG A 11 -2.18 -7.20 -6.54
N LEU A 12 -2.59 -6.39 -5.57
CA LEU A 12 -2.31 -4.97 -5.64
C LEU A 12 -0.81 -4.70 -5.61
N ALA A 13 -0.08 -5.41 -4.76
CA ALA A 13 1.38 -5.27 -4.71
C ALA A 13 2.01 -5.60 -6.06
N LYS A 14 1.54 -6.67 -6.70
CA LYS A 14 2.04 -7.07 -8.01
C LYS A 14 1.82 -5.97 -9.05
N TRP A 15 0.63 -5.40 -9.08
CA TRP A 15 0.31 -4.35 -10.05
C TRP A 15 1.10 -3.08 -9.80
N LEU A 16 1.32 -2.72 -8.53
CA LEU A 16 2.14 -1.56 -8.21
C LEU A 16 3.58 -1.75 -8.70
N ARG A 17 4.12 -2.97 -8.56
CA ARG A 17 5.44 -3.29 -9.09
C ARG A 17 5.49 -3.18 -10.61
N ILE A 18 4.45 -3.65 -11.28
CA ILE A 18 4.35 -3.54 -12.74
C ILE A 18 4.36 -2.08 -13.17
N LEU A 19 3.73 -1.22 -12.40
CA LEU A 19 3.73 0.22 -12.66
C LEU A 19 5.06 0.90 -12.34
N GLY A 20 6.01 0.19 -11.78
CA GLY A 20 7.34 0.72 -11.50
C GLY A 20 7.57 1.21 -10.09
N TYR A 21 6.65 0.94 -9.17
CA TYR A 21 6.81 1.36 -7.78
C TYR A 21 7.53 0.30 -6.96
N ASP A 22 8.42 0.75 -6.09
CA ASP A 22 9.10 -0.14 -5.15
C ASP A 22 8.09 -0.59 -4.09
N THR A 23 7.65 -1.82 -4.21
CA THR A 23 6.57 -2.36 -3.39
C THR A 23 7.00 -3.67 -2.77
N THR A 24 6.79 -3.81 -1.46
CA THR A 24 7.07 -5.05 -0.77
C THR A 24 5.85 -5.47 0.04
N TYR A 25 5.89 -6.69 0.55
CA TYR A 25 4.84 -7.30 1.32
C TYR A 25 5.24 -7.47 2.76
N PHE A 26 4.28 -7.37 3.64
CA PHE A 26 4.46 -7.75 5.03
C PHE A 26 3.67 -9.03 5.30
N CYS A 27 4.38 -10.15 5.38
CA CYS A 27 3.76 -11.47 5.51
C CYS A 27 3.73 -11.98 6.94
N GLN A 28 4.64 -11.54 7.77
CA GLN A 28 4.79 -12.04 9.14
C GLN A 28 5.10 -10.91 10.10
N GLY A 29 4.60 -11.08 11.31
CA GLY A 29 4.86 -10.12 12.37
C GLY A 29 3.59 -9.44 12.85
N ASN A 30 3.73 -8.62 13.87
CA ASN A 30 2.62 -7.87 14.42
C ASN A 30 2.53 -6.47 13.80
N PRO A 31 1.46 -5.71 14.08
CA PRO A 31 1.31 -4.36 13.54
C PRO A 31 2.45 -3.42 13.89
N SER A 32 3.04 -3.57 15.06
CA SER A 32 4.16 -2.72 15.46
C SER A 32 5.38 -2.96 14.57
N SER A 33 5.65 -4.21 14.22
CA SER A 33 6.75 -4.54 13.31
C SER A 33 6.54 -3.93 11.93
N LEU A 34 5.32 -3.95 11.45
CA LEU A 34 4.97 -3.36 10.17
C LEU A 34 5.24 -1.85 10.17
N ILE A 35 4.81 -1.17 11.21
CA ILE A 35 4.99 0.28 11.31
C ILE A 35 6.48 0.61 11.39
N ILE A 36 7.23 -0.12 12.20
CA ILE A 36 8.67 0.10 12.33
C ILE A 36 9.38 -0.10 10.99
N GLN A 37 9.04 -1.17 10.28
CA GLN A 37 9.64 -1.43 8.98
C GLN A 37 9.29 -0.32 7.98
N ALA A 38 8.05 0.12 7.96
CA ALA A 38 7.61 1.18 7.06
C ALA A 38 8.36 2.48 7.33
N LEU A 39 8.54 2.84 8.59
CA LEU A 39 9.26 4.05 8.96
C LEU A 39 10.73 3.96 8.61
N ARG A 40 11.35 2.82 8.91
CA ARG A 40 12.77 2.63 8.63
C ARG A 40 13.07 2.71 7.15
N ASP A 41 12.22 2.13 6.32
CA ASP A 41 12.44 2.03 4.89
C ASP A 41 11.79 3.16 4.09
N GLY A 42 11.09 4.07 4.76
CA GLY A 42 10.41 5.17 4.10
C GLY A 42 9.26 4.72 3.21
N ARG A 43 8.51 3.73 3.65
CA ARG A 43 7.41 3.16 2.86
C ARG A 43 6.05 3.62 3.36
N ILE A 44 5.11 3.71 2.44
CA ILE A 44 3.70 3.97 2.74
C ILE A 44 3.02 2.62 2.94
N ILE A 45 2.28 2.48 4.04
CA ILE A 45 1.55 1.26 4.33
C ILE A 45 0.23 1.28 3.56
N ILE A 46 -0.09 0.21 2.86
CA ILE A 46 -1.39 0.05 2.20
C ILE A 46 -2.02 -1.21 2.76
N THR A 47 -3.23 -1.09 3.32
CA THR A 47 -3.86 -2.19 4.04
C THR A 47 -5.38 -2.13 3.92
N ARG A 48 -6.02 -3.27 4.13
CA ARG A 48 -7.48 -3.35 4.29
C ARG A 48 -7.87 -3.45 5.76
N ASN A 49 -6.91 -3.38 6.67
CA ASN A 49 -7.18 -3.46 8.10
C ASN A 49 -7.39 -2.05 8.66
N SER A 50 -8.61 -1.75 9.10
CA SER A 50 -8.94 -0.43 9.61
C SER A 50 -8.19 -0.07 10.89
N HIS A 51 -7.80 -1.05 11.68
CA HIS A 51 -7.00 -0.79 12.88
C HIS A 51 -5.62 -0.26 12.53
N LEU A 52 -5.01 -0.82 11.48
CA LEU A 52 -3.71 -0.32 11.02
C LEU A 52 -3.83 1.07 10.42
N SER A 53 -4.94 1.38 9.78
CA SER A 53 -5.11 2.70 9.15
C SER A 53 -5.17 3.82 10.18
N LYS A 54 -5.44 3.49 11.43
CA LYS A 54 -5.50 4.47 12.52
C LYS A 54 -4.18 4.60 13.27
N SER A 55 -3.17 3.84 12.88
CA SER A 55 -1.86 3.89 13.53
C SER A 55 -1.18 5.23 13.26
N ARG A 56 -0.49 5.73 14.26
CA ARG A 56 0.27 6.96 14.14
C ARG A 56 1.72 6.64 13.80
N GLY A 57 2.39 7.57 13.16
CA GLY A 57 3.82 7.48 12.90
C GLY A 57 4.16 7.08 11.48
N ALA A 58 3.34 6.33 10.79
CA ALA A 58 3.57 5.95 9.40
C ALA A 58 2.39 6.37 8.54
N LYS A 59 2.67 6.81 7.33
CA LYS A 59 1.60 7.13 6.39
C LYS A 59 0.91 5.83 5.97
N THR A 60 -0.40 5.79 6.11
CA THR A 60 -1.17 4.58 5.86
C THR A 60 -2.36 4.90 4.96
N VAL A 61 -2.57 4.04 3.96
CA VAL A 61 -3.70 4.12 3.06
C VAL A 61 -4.59 2.92 3.31
N PHE A 62 -5.85 3.17 3.63
CA PHE A 62 -6.83 2.13 3.86
C PHE A 62 -7.60 1.85 2.58
N ILE A 63 -7.62 0.57 2.17
CA ILE A 63 -8.32 0.12 0.97
C ILE A 63 -9.61 -0.58 1.37
N GLU A 64 -10.72 -0.09 0.91
CA GLU A 64 -12.03 -0.68 1.19
C GLU A 64 -12.47 -1.67 0.11
N ALA A 65 -11.99 -1.50 -1.10
CA ALA A 65 -12.41 -2.31 -2.24
C ALA A 65 -11.95 -3.76 -2.12
N GLU A 66 -12.77 -4.68 -2.61
CA GLU A 66 -12.45 -6.11 -2.59
C GLU A 66 -11.84 -6.58 -3.91
N LYS A 67 -12.24 -5.96 -5.01
CA LYS A 67 -11.78 -6.37 -6.35
C LYS A 67 -10.52 -5.62 -6.72
N ILE A 68 -9.61 -6.31 -7.41
CA ILE A 68 -8.30 -5.75 -7.73
C ILE A 68 -8.39 -4.46 -8.54
N LYS A 69 -9.29 -4.40 -9.51
CA LYS A 69 -9.44 -3.22 -10.34
C LYS A 69 -9.85 -2.00 -9.51
N GLU A 70 -10.78 -2.21 -8.59
CA GLU A 70 -11.24 -1.16 -7.71
C GLU A 70 -10.18 -0.80 -6.67
N GLN A 71 -9.42 -1.79 -6.19
CA GLN A 71 -8.31 -1.54 -5.28
C GLN A 71 -7.25 -0.65 -5.92
N MET A 72 -6.94 -0.90 -7.19
CA MET A 72 -6.00 -0.05 -7.92
C MET A 72 -6.50 1.39 -8.03
N SER A 73 -7.75 1.56 -8.42
CA SER A 73 -8.34 2.90 -8.54
C SER A 73 -8.33 3.63 -7.20
N GLU A 74 -8.70 2.93 -6.14
CA GLU A 74 -8.74 3.51 -4.81
C GLU A 74 -7.36 3.91 -4.32
N ALA A 75 -6.37 3.04 -4.53
CA ALA A 75 -5.00 3.33 -4.12
C ALA A 75 -4.43 4.55 -4.85
N LEU A 76 -4.60 4.59 -6.16
CA LEU A 76 -4.10 5.69 -6.95
C LEU A 76 -4.76 7.02 -6.56
N GLU A 77 -6.05 6.98 -6.31
CA GLU A 77 -6.80 8.17 -5.89
C GLU A 77 -6.32 8.67 -4.53
N LYS A 78 -6.22 7.77 -3.55
CA LYS A 78 -5.81 8.14 -2.18
C LYS A 78 -4.36 8.57 -2.10
N LEU A 79 -3.52 8.08 -3.00
CA LEU A 79 -2.11 8.46 -3.08
C LEU A 79 -1.89 9.69 -3.95
N HIS A 80 -2.95 10.21 -4.57
CA HIS A 80 -2.89 11.34 -5.48
C HIS A 80 -1.97 11.08 -6.67
N ILE A 81 -1.99 9.85 -7.17
CA ILE A 81 -1.23 9.45 -8.34
C ILE A 81 -2.14 9.45 -9.56
N GLN A 82 -1.71 10.09 -10.63
CA GLN A 82 -2.47 10.07 -11.87
C GLN A 82 -2.09 8.81 -12.65
N PRO A 83 -3.06 7.93 -12.93
CA PRO A 83 -2.75 6.62 -13.49
C PRO A 83 -2.15 6.65 -14.89
N ASP A 84 -2.41 7.68 -15.64
CA ASP A 84 -1.91 7.79 -17.00
C ASP A 84 -0.69 8.69 -17.12
N ALA A 85 -0.28 9.30 -16.02
CA ALA A 85 0.85 10.22 -16.05
C ALA A 85 2.12 9.48 -16.43
N GLY A 86 2.77 9.93 -17.46
CA GLY A 86 3.99 9.33 -17.90
C GLY A 86 3.84 8.03 -18.65
N LEU A 87 2.65 7.49 -18.70
CA LEU A 87 2.37 6.28 -19.48
C LEU A 87 1.86 6.61 -20.86
N MET A 88 1.52 7.81 -21.03
CA MET A 88 0.95 8.32 -22.27
C MET A 88 2.04 8.84 -23.16
#